data_2f8bffa3be21dc2ed6962d5f37c6b402
#
_entry.id   2f8bffa3be21dc2ed6962d5f37c6b402
#
_cell.length_a   1.000
_cell.length_b   1.000
_cell.length_c   1.000
_cell.angle_alpha   90.00
_cell.angle_beta   90.00
_cell.angle_gamma   90.00
#
_symmetry.space_group_name_H-M   'P 1'
#
loop_
_entity.id
_entity.type
_entity.pdbx_description
1 polymer ?
#
loop_
_entity_poly.entity_id
_entity_poly.type
_entity_poly.pdbx_seq_one_letter_code
_entity_poly.pdbx_strand_id
1 'polypeptide(L)'
;MAPPSLLNRSLRFAAAASLLFPLSSTATDEPKPKPENTITLELGEPVPVQKFEHPPKFWLSDVTDRSGNPQPLLVLKERGGIFLDRQPAAIVKDSLESSLKAANLLAPDLASADLVIRLYVFHFGLASGSALDFFGKVEFSGMVKNPKTGESLEVKAIGTSIANGAVRKKNIQKNVQENIEAALRDATRNFVRGTQLKNAVAQLHGADLPATTAAPAAAPN
;
A
#
# COMPACT_ATOMS: atom_id res chain seq x y z
N MET A 1 -50.74 -41.66 -42.87
CA MET A 1 -51.84 -41.73 -41.88
C MET A 1 -51.82 -40.49 -41.03
N ALA A 2 -52.88 -39.78 -41.03
CA ALA A 2 -53.07 -38.44 -40.51
C ALA A 2 -53.35 -38.38 -39.01
N PRO A 3 -53.38 -37.20 -38.39
CA PRO A 3 -53.33 -36.90 -36.95
C PRO A 3 -54.72 -36.94 -36.26
N PRO A 4 -54.77 -36.66 -35.00
CA PRO A 4 -55.64 -35.58 -34.54
C PRO A 4 -54.97 -34.73 -33.44
N SER A 5 -55.13 -33.47 -33.47
CA SER A 5 -56.17 -32.51 -33.10
C SER A 5 -56.16 -32.11 -31.61
N LEU A 6 -55.80 -30.85 -31.36
CA LEU A 6 -56.48 -29.82 -30.54
C LEU A 6 -57.00 -30.20 -29.16
N LEU A 7 -56.54 -29.49 -28.16
CA LEU A 7 -57.45 -28.88 -27.20
C LEU A 7 -56.84 -27.62 -26.54
N ASN A 8 -57.48 -26.55 -26.86
CA ASN A 8 -57.39 -25.21 -26.31
C ASN A 8 -57.82 -25.22 -24.83
N ARG A 9 -57.00 -24.74 -23.93
CA ARG A 9 -57.46 -24.32 -22.57
C ARG A 9 -56.82 -22.97 -22.25
N SER A 10 -57.63 -21.96 -22.49
CA SER A 10 -57.47 -20.62 -22.00
C SER A 10 -57.51 -20.62 -20.43
N LEU A 11 -56.39 -20.30 -19.81
CA LEU A 11 -56.34 -19.95 -18.40
C LEU A 11 -56.18 -18.43 -18.30
N ARG A 12 -57.22 -17.82 -17.79
CA ARG A 12 -57.28 -16.42 -17.37
C ARG A 12 -56.39 -16.27 -16.14
N PHE A 13 -55.27 -15.57 -16.23
CA PHE A 13 -54.54 -15.12 -15.07
C PHE A 13 -55.02 -13.73 -14.65
N ALA A 14 -55.59 -13.69 -13.44
CA ALA A 14 -55.95 -12.47 -12.75
C ALA A 14 -54.67 -11.69 -12.39
N ALA A 15 -54.63 -10.44 -12.79
CA ALA A 15 -53.58 -9.51 -12.41
C ALA A 15 -53.74 -9.13 -10.93
N ALA A 16 -52.87 -9.64 -10.08
CA ALA A 16 -52.66 -9.12 -8.73
C ALA A 16 -51.60 -8.01 -8.82
N ALA A 17 -52.07 -6.78 -8.68
CA ALA A 17 -51.20 -5.62 -8.54
C ALA A 17 -50.55 -5.64 -7.16
N SER A 18 -49.32 -6.12 -7.09
CA SER A 18 -48.46 -5.99 -5.90
C SER A 18 -47.85 -4.59 -5.88
N LEU A 19 -48.36 -3.77 -4.97
CA LEU A 19 -47.78 -2.49 -4.59
C LEU A 19 -46.41 -2.74 -3.94
N LEU A 20 -45.33 -2.66 -4.71
CA LEU A 20 -43.97 -2.60 -4.22
C LEU A 20 -43.72 -1.21 -3.65
N PHE A 21 -43.82 -1.07 -2.33
CA PHE A 21 -43.26 0.07 -1.62
C PHE A 21 -41.74 -0.04 -1.69
N PRO A 22 -41.04 0.99 -2.20
CA PRO A 22 -39.59 1.02 -2.04
C PRO A 22 -39.27 1.30 -0.58
N LEU A 23 -38.84 0.30 0.16
CA LEU A 23 -38.14 0.48 1.43
C LEU A 23 -36.78 1.15 1.11
N SER A 24 -36.81 2.49 1.07
CA SER A 24 -35.58 3.26 1.14
C SER A 24 -34.98 3.08 2.54
N SER A 25 -34.20 2.03 2.73
CA SER A 25 -33.30 1.95 3.87
C SER A 25 -32.18 2.95 3.62
N THR A 26 -32.36 4.18 4.07
CA THR A 26 -31.24 5.08 4.35
C THR A 26 -30.44 4.41 5.46
N ALA A 27 -29.45 3.59 5.07
CA ALA A 27 -28.41 3.19 5.98
C ALA A 27 -27.67 4.48 6.37
N THR A 28 -28.07 5.02 7.51
CA THR A 28 -27.30 6.04 8.20
C THR A 28 -25.98 5.34 8.55
N ASP A 29 -24.92 5.71 7.87
CA ASP A 29 -23.55 5.27 8.17
C ASP A 29 -23.18 5.92 9.51
N GLU A 30 -23.71 5.38 10.61
CA GLU A 30 -23.24 5.77 11.94
C GLU A 30 -21.77 5.39 12.02
N PRO A 31 -20.89 6.35 12.35
CA PRO A 31 -19.48 6.07 12.48
C PRO A 31 -19.33 4.99 13.57
N LYS A 32 -18.84 3.80 13.16
CA LYS A 32 -18.58 2.72 14.11
C LYS A 32 -17.71 3.26 15.24
N PRO A 33 -18.09 3.06 16.52
CA PRO A 33 -17.30 3.56 17.63
C PRO A 33 -15.87 3.04 17.50
N LYS A 34 -14.89 3.95 17.59
CA LYS A 34 -13.49 3.57 17.59
C LYS A 34 -13.24 2.63 18.76
N PRO A 35 -12.61 1.46 18.56
CA PRO A 35 -12.28 0.59 19.67
C PRO A 35 -11.40 1.32 20.68
N GLU A 36 -11.61 1.09 21.98
CA GLU A 36 -10.93 1.80 23.08
C GLU A 36 -9.39 1.76 23.02
N ASN A 37 -8.82 0.79 22.29
CA ASN A 37 -7.39 0.58 22.13
C ASN A 37 -6.91 0.89 20.70
N THR A 38 -7.22 2.07 20.20
CA THR A 38 -6.71 2.52 18.89
C THR A 38 -5.43 3.33 19.06
N ILE A 39 -4.43 3.07 18.21
CA ILE A 39 -3.19 3.84 18.13
C ILE A 39 -3.11 4.60 16.83
N THR A 40 -2.56 5.82 16.90
CA THR A 40 -2.20 6.66 15.76
C THR A 40 -0.70 6.62 15.58
N LEU A 41 -0.23 6.32 14.37
CA LEU A 41 1.21 6.30 14.08
C LEU A 41 1.68 7.66 13.62
N GLU A 42 2.80 8.10 14.18
CA GLU A 42 3.51 9.30 13.74
C GLU A 42 4.55 8.93 12.69
N LEU A 43 4.46 9.53 11.51
CA LEU A 43 5.40 9.23 10.41
C LEU A 43 6.82 9.76 10.69
N GLY A 44 6.93 10.71 11.62
CA GLY A 44 8.19 11.35 11.96
C GLY A 44 8.80 12.15 10.79
N GLU A 45 10.12 12.37 10.83
CA GLU A 45 10.83 13.06 9.76
C GLU A 45 10.92 12.21 8.49
N PRO A 46 10.84 12.83 7.29
CA PRO A 46 11.01 12.13 6.03
C PRO A 46 12.35 11.38 5.95
N VAL A 47 12.32 10.18 5.41
CA VAL A 47 13.54 9.39 5.21
C VAL A 47 14.32 9.95 4.02
N PRO A 48 15.61 10.25 4.16
CA PRO A 48 16.43 10.75 3.06
C PRO A 48 16.49 9.72 1.92
N VAL A 49 16.13 10.15 0.73
CA VAL A 49 16.19 9.34 -0.50
C VAL A 49 17.63 9.34 -1.02
N GLN A 50 18.06 8.22 -1.64
CA GLN A 50 19.35 8.16 -2.30
C GLN A 50 19.43 9.13 -3.49
N LYS A 51 20.66 9.53 -3.85
CA LYS A 51 20.88 10.34 -5.04
C LYS A 51 20.82 9.47 -6.29
N PHE A 52 20.14 9.97 -7.31
CA PHE A 52 20.12 9.40 -8.64
C PHE A 52 20.98 10.27 -9.57
N GLU A 53 21.63 9.68 -10.52
CA GLU A 53 22.42 10.40 -11.55
C GLU A 53 21.49 11.27 -12.41
N HIS A 54 20.34 10.68 -12.80
CA HIS A 54 19.23 11.35 -13.46
C HIS A 54 18.00 11.20 -12.57
N PRO A 55 17.67 12.21 -11.75
CA PRO A 55 16.58 12.11 -10.78
C PRO A 55 15.22 12.06 -11.48
N PRO A 56 14.48 10.94 -11.39
CA PRO A 56 13.15 10.85 -11.98
C PRO A 56 12.11 11.55 -11.12
N LYS A 57 10.97 11.91 -11.71
CA LYS A 57 9.75 12.28 -10.99
C LYS A 57 8.87 11.04 -10.84
N PHE A 58 8.56 10.68 -9.60
CA PHE A 58 7.71 9.54 -9.26
C PHE A 58 6.27 9.98 -9.02
N TRP A 59 5.33 9.22 -9.56
CA TRP A 59 3.92 9.28 -9.18
C TRP A 59 3.58 8.04 -8.36
N LEU A 60 3.02 8.23 -7.15
CA LEU A 60 2.49 7.13 -6.35
C LEU A 60 1.02 6.93 -6.75
N SER A 61 0.76 5.81 -7.42
CA SER A 61 -0.60 5.42 -7.82
C SER A 61 -1.35 4.75 -6.65
N ASP A 62 -2.24 3.84 -6.97
CA ASP A 62 -3.00 3.08 -5.99
C ASP A 62 -2.12 2.24 -5.08
N VAL A 63 -2.61 2.05 -3.86
CA VAL A 63 -2.01 1.13 -2.88
C VAL A 63 -2.98 -0.02 -2.64
N THR A 64 -2.48 -1.25 -2.75
CA THR A 64 -3.26 -2.45 -2.47
C THR A 64 -2.81 -3.04 -1.14
N ASP A 65 -3.72 -3.11 -0.18
CA ASP A 65 -3.47 -3.80 1.08
C ASP A 65 -3.73 -5.30 0.93
N ARG A 66 -2.68 -6.09 1.13
CA ARG A 66 -2.70 -7.56 1.15
C ARG A 66 -2.33 -8.13 2.52
N SER A 67 -2.22 -7.27 3.52
CA SER A 67 -1.81 -7.67 4.88
C SER A 67 -2.90 -8.41 5.66
N GLY A 68 -4.13 -8.42 5.14
CA GLY A 68 -5.28 -9.07 5.80
C GLY A 68 -5.94 -8.20 6.87
N ASN A 69 -5.68 -6.88 6.90
CA ASN A 69 -6.38 -5.97 7.81
C ASN A 69 -7.86 -5.80 7.41
N PRO A 70 -8.79 -5.56 8.37
CA PRO A 70 -8.51 -5.05 9.72
C PRO A 70 -8.33 -6.14 10.78
N GLN A 71 -7.11 -6.52 11.08
CA GLN A 71 -6.81 -7.38 12.23
C GLN A 71 -6.19 -6.55 13.36
N PRO A 72 -6.41 -6.92 14.64
CA PRO A 72 -5.72 -6.26 15.74
C PRO A 72 -4.21 -6.50 15.61
N LEU A 73 -3.42 -5.43 15.82
CA LEU A 73 -1.96 -5.51 15.84
C LEU A 73 -1.45 -6.43 16.94
N LEU A 74 -2.18 -6.47 18.04
CA LEU A 74 -1.92 -7.31 19.20
C LEU A 74 -3.23 -7.63 19.91
N VAL A 75 -3.45 -8.91 20.25
CA VAL A 75 -4.59 -9.35 21.06
C VAL A 75 -4.16 -9.53 22.50
N LEU A 76 -4.79 -8.80 23.40
CA LEU A 76 -4.58 -8.90 24.86
C LEU A 76 -5.73 -9.69 25.48
N LYS A 77 -5.44 -10.79 26.17
CA LYS A 77 -6.45 -11.71 26.72
C LYS A 77 -7.55 -11.03 27.56
N GLU A 78 -7.22 -9.96 28.26
CA GLU A 78 -8.13 -9.29 29.21
C GLU A 78 -8.57 -7.88 28.74
N ARG A 79 -7.97 -7.33 27.68
CA ARG A 79 -8.13 -5.92 27.27
C ARG A 79 -8.54 -5.74 25.81
N GLY A 80 -8.83 -6.82 25.13
CA GLY A 80 -9.17 -6.76 23.69
C GLY A 80 -7.95 -6.54 22.78
N GLY A 81 -8.19 -6.14 21.53
CA GLY A 81 -7.16 -5.91 20.53
C GLY A 81 -6.66 -4.46 20.51
N ILE A 82 -5.41 -4.26 20.11
CA ILE A 82 -4.87 -2.95 19.72
C ILE A 82 -5.05 -2.80 18.21
N PHE A 83 -5.64 -1.69 17.78
CA PHE A 83 -5.98 -1.42 16.38
C PHE A 83 -5.28 -0.15 15.88
N LEU A 84 -5.14 -0.04 14.57
CA LEU A 84 -4.75 1.21 13.91
C LEU A 84 -5.98 2.09 13.67
N ASP A 85 -5.80 3.41 13.76
CA ASP A 85 -6.83 4.39 13.39
C ASP A 85 -6.97 4.57 11.87
N ARG A 86 -5.94 4.15 11.11
CA ARG A 86 -5.85 4.29 9.67
C ARG A 86 -5.46 2.96 9.01
N GLN A 87 -5.80 2.82 7.75
CA GLN A 87 -5.40 1.64 6.97
C GLN A 87 -3.88 1.62 6.73
N PRO A 88 -3.21 0.46 6.88
CA PRO A 88 -1.78 0.29 6.63
C PRO A 88 -1.33 0.81 5.27
N ALA A 89 -2.12 0.55 4.23
CA ALA A 89 -1.86 1.02 2.88
C ALA A 89 -1.71 2.55 2.80
N ALA A 90 -2.59 3.30 3.46
CA ALA A 90 -2.53 4.76 3.52
C ALA A 90 -1.27 5.24 4.27
N ILE A 91 -0.94 4.58 5.38
CA ILE A 91 0.23 4.92 6.20
C ILE A 91 1.54 4.71 5.42
N VAL A 92 1.68 3.58 4.72
CA VAL A 92 2.87 3.31 3.87
C VAL A 92 2.97 4.32 2.73
N LYS A 93 1.85 4.64 2.08
CA LYS A 93 1.81 5.64 1.01
C LYS A 93 2.30 6.99 1.51
N ASP A 94 1.74 7.50 2.61
CA ASP A 94 2.09 8.80 3.18
C ASP A 94 3.56 8.87 3.59
N SER A 95 4.13 7.79 4.13
CA SER A 95 5.55 7.71 4.49
C SER A 95 6.47 7.84 3.26
N LEU A 96 6.12 7.18 2.17
CA LEU A 96 6.86 7.29 0.91
C LEU A 96 6.66 8.64 0.23
N GLU A 97 5.42 9.14 0.17
CA GLU A 97 5.13 10.48 -0.37
C GLU A 97 5.91 11.56 0.34
N SER A 98 5.93 11.54 1.68
CA SER A 98 6.70 12.48 2.48
C SER A 98 8.19 12.46 2.12
N SER A 99 8.77 11.27 1.98
CA SER A 99 10.19 11.09 1.66
C SER A 99 10.53 11.55 0.23
N LEU A 100 9.70 11.18 -0.76
CA LEU A 100 9.88 11.60 -2.16
C LEU A 100 9.67 13.11 -2.33
N LYS A 101 8.69 13.69 -1.63
CA LYS A 101 8.42 15.12 -1.63
C LYS A 101 9.59 15.91 -1.05
N ALA A 102 10.13 15.48 0.10
CA ALA A 102 11.28 16.11 0.73
C ALA A 102 12.53 16.08 -0.16
N ALA A 103 12.67 15.03 -0.98
CA ALA A 103 13.75 14.91 -1.97
C ALA A 103 13.46 15.61 -3.31
N ASN A 104 12.32 16.30 -3.43
CA ASN A 104 11.84 16.89 -4.69
C ASN A 104 11.74 15.89 -5.85
N LEU A 105 11.35 14.63 -5.54
CA LEU A 105 11.19 13.55 -6.51
C LEU A 105 9.73 13.19 -6.77
N LEU A 106 8.78 13.77 -6.04
CA LEU A 106 7.36 13.51 -6.25
C LEU A 106 6.83 14.34 -7.42
N ALA A 107 6.16 13.67 -8.37
CA ALA A 107 5.43 14.32 -9.45
C ALA A 107 4.12 14.90 -8.92
N PRO A 108 3.69 16.09 -9.37
CA PRO A 108 2.41 16.68 -8.97
C PRO A 108 1.21 15.92 -9.55
N ASP A 109 1.39 15.27 -10.69
CA ASP A 109 0.37 14.49 -11.39
C ASP A 109 1.01 13.35 -12.21
N LEU A 110 0.16 12.46 -12.73
CA LEU A 110 0.58 11.32 -13.54
C LEU A 110 1.23 11.75 -14.87
N ALA A 111 0.78 12.87 -15.46
CA ALA A 111 1.26 13.30 -16.79
C ALA A 111 2.71 13.82 -16.72
N SER A 112 3.11 14.36 -15.57
CA SER A 112 4.47 14.87 -15.30
C SER A 112 5.41 13.80 -14.70
N ALA A 113 4.93 12.58 -14.51
CA ALA A 113 5.73 11.51 -13.93
C ALA A 113 6.61 10.81 -14.98
N ASP A 114 7.88 10.62 -14.64
CA ASP A 114 8.79 9.76 -15.40
C ASP A 114 8.55 8.28 -15.07
N LEU A 115 8.27 8.01 -13.79
CA LEU A 115 8.03 6.66 -13.29
C LEU A 115 6.80 6.63 -12.37
N VAL A 116 6.02 5.56 -12.47
CA VAL A 116 4.83 5.31 -11.63
C VAL A 116 5.14 4.19 -10.65
N ILE A 117 4.83 4.39 -9.37
CA ILE A 117 4.97 3.36 -8.34
C ILE A 117 3.58 2.93 -7.89
N ARG A 118 3.27 1.64 -8.01
CA ARG A 118 2.10 1.01 -7.40
C ARG A 118 2.54 0.16 -6.21
N LEU A 119 1.94 0.40 -5.05
CA LEU A 119 2.34 -0.25 -3.80
C LEU A 119 1.45 -1.45 -3.46
N TYR A 120 2.07 -2.47 -2.86
CA TYR A 120 1.41 -3.65 -2.30
C TYR A 120 1.94 -3.89 -0.90
N VAL A 121 1.08 -3.80 0.11
CA VAL A 121 1.44 -4.03 1.52
C VAL A 121 1.12 -5.49 1.86
N PHE A 122 2.13 -6.26 2.28
CA PHE A 122 1.98 -7.69 2.59
C PHE A 122 1.93 -7.96 4.09
N HIS A 123 2.64 -7.16 4.89
CA HIS A 123 2.60 -7.26 6.33
C HIS A 123 2.73 -5.87 6.96
N PHE A 124 1.92 -5.62 7.98
CA PHE A 124 1.97 -4.38 8.74
C PHE A 124 1.51 -4.66 10.17
N GLY A 125 2.44 -4.72 11.10
CA GLY A 125 2.09 -5.02 12.49
C GLY A 125 3.26 -5.54 13.31
N LEU A 126 2.94 -6.39 14.27
CA LEU A 126 3.92 -7.06 15.12
C LEU A 126 4.17 -8.48 14.62
N ALA A 127 5.42 -8.90 14.69
CA ALA A 127 5.83 -10.29 14.52
C ALA A 127 6.41 -10.83 15.84
N SER A 128 6.22 -12.11 16.08
CA SER A 128 6.80 -12.77 17.26
C SER A 128 8.24 -13.20 16.96
N GLY A 129 9.15 -12.88 17.87
CA GLY A 129 10.49 -13.44 17.91
C GLY A 129 10.53 -14.73 18.70
N SER A 130 11.19 -14.70 19.86
CA SER A 130 11.11 -15.76 20.88
C SER A 130 9.88 -15.58 21.76
N ALA A 131 9.57 -16.54 22.61
CA ALA A 131 8.30 -16.70 23.34
C ALA A 131 7.69 -15.47 24.05
N LEU A 132 8.41 -14.37 24.19
CA LEU A 132 7.96 -13.13 24.86
C LEU A 132 8.37 -11.84 24.11
N ASP A 133 9.05 -11.95 22.98
CA ASP A 133 9.56 -10.78 22.27
C ASP A 133 8.73 -10.51 21.02
N PHE A 134 8.11 -9.33 20.98
CA PHE A 134 7.45 -8.81 19.80
C PHE A 134 8.31 -7.72 19.19
N PHE A 135 8.41 -7.72 17.88
CA PHE A 135 9.03 -6.64 17.13
C PHE A 135 8.09 -6.16 16.04
N GLY A 136 8.20 -4.89 15.68
CA GLY A 136 7.46 -4.35 14.55
C GLY A 136 7.99 -4.94 13.25
N LYS A 137 7.11 -5.32 12.35
CA LYS A 137 7.44 -5.73 10.98
C LYS A 137 6.54 -5.01 10.00
N VAL A 138 7.15 -4.39 8.99
CA VAL A 138 6.46 -3.81 7.85
C VAL A 138 7.10 -4.38 6.59
N GLU A 139 6.26 -4.94 5.71
CA GLU A 139 6.70 -5.52 4.44
C GLU A 139 5.79 -5.04 3.32
N PHE A 140 6.39 -4.42 2.31
CA PHE A 140 5.69 -3.97 1.12
C PHE A 140 6.57 -4.08 -0.12
N SER A 141 5.95 -4.07 -1.30
CA SER A 141 6.66 -3.88 -2.56
C SER A 141 6.08 -2.73 -3.35
N GLY A 142 6.91 -2.15 -4.22
CA GLY A 142 6.50 -1.17 -5.22
C GLY A 142 6.77 -1.73 -6.61
N MET A 143 5.72 -1.81 -7.44
CA MET A 143 5.88 -2.02 -8.86
C MET A 143 6.22 -0.67 -9.50
N VAL A 144 7.48 -0.49 -9.87
CA VAL A 144 7.97 0.71 -10.56
C VAL A 144 7.78 0.51 -12.05
N LYS A 145 7.04 1.40 -12.70
CA LYS A 145 6.68 1.30 -14.12
C LYS A 145 7.08 2.57 -14.87
N ASN A 146 7.68 2.41 -16.04
CA ASN A 146 7.80 3.50 -17.00
C ASN A 146 6.46 3.61 -17.79
N PRO A 147 5.74 4.73 -17.68
CA PRO A 147 4.45 4.88 -18.35
C PRO A 147 4.56 4.94 -19.88
N LYS A 148 5.74 5.30 -20.42
CA LYS A 148 5.95 5.42 -21.89
C LYS A 148 6.26 4.07 -22.53
N THR A 149 7.15 3.27 -21.92
CA THR A 149 7.54 1.95 -22.49
C THR A 149 6.62 0.83 -22.00
N GLY A 150 5.94 1.02 -20.88
CA GLY A 150 5.11 0.00 -20.24
C GLY A 150 5.90 -1.02 -19.41
N GLU A 151 7.23 -0.97 -19.46
CA GLU A 151 8.10 -1.84 -18.66
C GLU A 151 7.96 -1.59 -17.16
N SER A 152 8.13 -2.62 -16.37
CA SER A 152 7.99 -2.52 -14.92
C SER A 152 8.92 -3.47 -14.17
N LEU A 153 9.37 -3.04 -12.99
CA LEU A 153 10.22 -3.81 -12.09
C LEU A 153 9.67 -3.75 -10.67
N GLU A 154 9.73 -4.88 -9.96
CA GLU A 154 9.34 -4.95 -8.56
C GLU A 154 10.53 -4.57 -7.67
N VAL A 155 10.25 -3.69 -6.70
CA VAL A 155 11.17 -3.29 -5.63
C VAL A 155 10.56 -3.69 -4.30
N LYS A 156 11.22 -4.57 -3.54
CA LYS A 156 10.75 -5.06 -2.24
C LYS A 156 11.41 -4.31 -1.11
N ALA A 157 10.65 -4.10 -0.04
CA ALA A 157 11.14 -3.50 1.19
C ALA A 157 10.58 -4.23 2.41
N ILE A 158 11.47 -4.54 3.32
CA ILE A 158 11.16 -5.10 4.62
C ILE A 158 11.84 -4.24 5.66
N GLY A 159 11.10 -3.82 6.66
CA GLY A 159 11.60 -3.11 7.82
C GLY A 159 11.20 -3.84 9.09
N THR A 160 12.11 -3.82 10.05
CA THR A 160 11.89 -4.41 11.38
C THR A 160 12.33 -3.43 12.46
N SER A 161 11.61 -3.42 13.56
CA SER A 161 12.11 -2.74 14.76
C SER A 161 13.12 -3.65 15.48
N ILE A 162 14.09 -3.04 16.15
CA ILE A 162 14.90 -3.77 17.11
C ILE A 162 14.02 -4.00 18.34
N ALA A 163 13.80 -5.27 18.71
CA ALA A 163 13.01 -5.62 19.90
C ALA A 163 13.67 -5.05 21.17
N ASN A 164 13.17 -3.95 21.66
CA ASN A 164 13.57 -3.39 22.95
C ASN A 164 12.68 -3.96 24.05
N GLY A 165 12.95 -5.22 24.42
CA GLY A 165 12.44 -5.83 25.63
C GLY A 165 10.95 -6.14 25.65
N ALA A 166 10.57 -7.03 26.55
CA ALA A 166 9.20 -7.47 26.77
C ALA A 166 8.22 -6.29 26.86
N VAL A 167 7.13 -6.41 26.12
CA VAL A 167 6.01 -5.47 26.17
C VAL A 167 5.51 -5.34 27.60
N ARG A 168 6.06 -4.39 28.36
CA ARG A 168 5.69 -4.16 29.76
C ARG A 168 4.24 -3.70 29.83
N LYS A 169 3.42 -4.36 30.62
CA LYS A 169 1.97 -4.13 30.77
C LYS A 169 1.57 -2.65 30.94
N LYS A 170 2.44 -1.81 31.47
CA LYS A 170 2.13 -0.42 31.82
C LYS A 170 2.08 0.55 30.64
N ASN A 171 2.76 0.24 29.49
CA ASN A 171 2.87 1.12 28.34
C ASN A 171 2.74 0.35 27.01
N ILE A 172 1.89 -0.69 26.99
CA ILE A 172 1.83 -1.62 25.87
C ILE A 172 1.46 -0.93 24.55
N GLN A 173 0.52 0.00 24.55
CA GLN A 173 0.11 0.75 23.36
C GLN A 173 1.26 1.57 22.79
N LYS A 174 1.95 2.32 23.66
CA LYS A 174 3.11 3.12 23.27
C LYS A 174 4.24 2.25 22.71
N ASN A 175 4.52 1.11 23.35
CA ASN A 175 5.56 0.20 22.87
C ASN A 175 5.18 -0.43 21.52
N VAL A 176 3.91 -0.77 21.30
CA VAL A 176 3.41 -1.26 20.00
C VAL A 176 3.57 -0.18 18.94
N GLN A 177 3.15 1.04 19.25
CA GLN A 177 3.27 2.19 18.36
C GLN A 177 4.72 2.43 17.95
N GLU A 178 5.64 2.61 18.90
CA GLU A 178 7.07 2.85 18.67
C GLU A 178 7.73 1.74 17.81
N ASN A 179 7.37 0.48 18.07
CA ASN A 179 7.90 -0.64 17.30
C ASN A 179 7.43 -0.61 15.84
N ILE A 180 6.15 -0.31 15.60
CA ILE A 180 5.62 -0.25 14.23
C ILE A 180 6.16 0.98 13.49
N GLU A 181 6.27 2.13 14.15
CA GLU A 181 6.87 3.34 13.58
C GLU A 181 8.34 3.12 13.18
N ALA A 182 9.11 2.45 14.05
CA ALA A 182 10.49 2.10 13.75
C ALA A 182 10.60 1.15 12.53
N ALA A 183 9.73 0.12 12.49
CA ALA A 183 9.69 -0.82 11.37
C ALA A 183 9.24 -0.15 10.06
N LEU A 184 8.26 0.74 10.11
CA LEU A 184 7.82 1.52 8.94
C LEU A 184 8.95 2.40 8.41
N ARG A 185 9.64 3.11 9.30
CA ARG A 185 10.77 3.97 8.93
C ARG A 185 11.90 3.15 8.31
N ASP A 186 12.19 1.97 8.85
CA ASP A 186 13.20 1.07 8.31
C ASP A 186 12.80 0.51 6.93
N ALA A 187 11.54 0.07 6.76
CA ALA A 187 11.03 -0.39 5.47
C ALA A 187 11.07 0.74 4.43
N THR A 188 10.65 1.95 4.79
CA THR A 188 10.72 3.12 3.91
C THR A 188 12.17 3.41 3.51
N ARG A 189 13.11 3.36 4.48
CA ARG A 189 14.54 3.54 4.21
C ARG A 189 15.06 2.49 3.23
N ASN A 190 14.73 1.23 3.47
CA ASN A 190 15.16 0.12 2.63
C ASN A 190 14.60 0.23 1.21
N PHE A 191 13.40 0.78 1.05
CA PHE A 191 12.84 1.08 -0.26
C PHE A 191 13.58 2.22 -0.96
N VAL A 192 13.63 3.42 -0.33
CA VAL A 192 14.14 4.63 -1.01
C VAL A 192 15.65 4.72 -1.11
N ARG A 193 16.39 3.90 -0.36
CA ARG A 193 17.86 3.82 -0.38
C ARG A 193 18.38 2.48 -0.88
N GLY A 194 17.50 1.52 -1.13
CA GLY A 194 17.86 0.19 -1.57
C GLY A 194 18.42 0.17 -2.99
N THR A 195 19.39 -0.71 -3.24
CA THR A 195 19.96 -0.93 -4.57
C THR A 195 18.92 -1.34 -5.61
N GLN A 196 17.83 -2.01 -5.18
CA GLN A 196 16.75 -2.42 -6.07
C GLN A 196 16.06 -1.21 -6.72
N LEU A 197 15.71 -0.16 -5.95
CA LEU A 197 15.11 1.05 -6.53
C LEU A 197 16.11 1.76 -7.44
N LYS A 198 17.40 1.84 -7.06
CA LYS A 198 18.43 2.43 -7.89
C LYS A 198 18.55 1.72 -9.25
N ASN A 199 18.56 0.40 -9.22
CA ASN A 199 18.65 -0.41 -10.44
C ASN A 199 17.37 -0.29 -11.30
N ALA A 200 16.19 -0.28 -10.67
CA ALA A 200 14.94 -0.08 -11.37
C ALA A 200 14.87 1.28 -12.08
N VAL A 201 15.32 2.35 -11.41
CA VAL A 201 15.42 3.69 -12.01
C VAL A 201 16.41 3.69 -13.17
N ALA A 202 17.60 3.10 -13.00
CA ALA A 202 18.60 3.06 -14.05
C ALA A 202 18.11 2.31 -15.30
N GLN A 203 17.37 1.21 -15.12
CA GLN A 203 16.84 0.42 -16.24
C GLN A 203 15.63 1.08 -16.90
N LEU A 204 14.69 1.60 -16.10
CA LEU A 204 13.41 2.10 -16.62
C LEU A 204 13.50 3.55 -17.09
N HIS A 205 14.29 4.39 -16.43
CA HIS A 205 14.42 5.81 -16.74
C HIS A 205 15.65 6.09 -17.62
N GLY A 206 16.74 5.34 -17.43
CA GLY A 206 17.95 5.46 -18.26
C GLY A 206 17.74 5.08 -19.72
N ALA A 207 16.78 4.20 -20.02
CA ALA A 207 16.43 3.82 -21.39
C ALA A 207 15.82 4.96 -22.22
N ASP A 208 15.22 5.97 -21.56
CA ASP A 208 14.62 7.13 -22.22
C ASP A 208 15.62 8.28 -22.48
N LEU A 209 16.86 8.17 -21.97
CA LEU A 209 17.89 9.16 -22.24
C LEU A 209 18.38 8.97 -23.68
N PRO A 210 18.46 10.04 -24.51
CA PRO A 210 19.04 9.92 -25.83
C PRO A 210 20.45 9.37 -25.69
N ALA A 211 20.74 8.30 -26.43
CA ALA A 211 22.09 7.71 -26.45
C ALA A 211 23.08 8.85 -26.66
N THR A 212 23.93 9.10 -25.66
CA THR A 212 24.99 10.09 -25.78
C THR A 212 25.78 9.70 -27.02
N THR A 213 25.61 10.43 -28.10
CA THR A 213 26.32 10.20 -29.36
C THR A 213 27.81 10.24 -29.00
N ALA A 214 28.43 9.07 -28.93
CA ALA A 214 29.88 8.99 -28.73
C ALA A 214 30.52 9.90 -29.78
N ALA A 215 31.22 10.92 -29.32
CA ALA A 215 31.96 11.79 -30.21
C ALA A 215 32.82 10.92 -31.11
N PRO A 216 32.85 11.12 -32.44
CA PRO A 216 33.66 10.33 -33.33
C PRO A 216 35.09 10.44 -32.88
N ALA A 217 35.70 9.31 -32.61
CA ALA A 217 37.14 9.22 -32.28
C ALA A 217 37.92 9.98 -33.33
N ALA A 218 38.64 11.02 -32.90
CA ALA A 218 39.52 11.75 -33.79
C ALA A 218 40.50 10.76 -34.43
N ALA A 219 40.51 10.73 -35.77
CA ALA A 219 41.43 9.92 -36.53
C ALA A 219 42.87 10.33 -36.18
N PRO A 220 43.79 9.39 -35.96
CA PRO A 220 45.20 9.71 -35.76
C PRO A 220 45.78 10.23 -37.07
N ASN A 221 46.43 11.39 -36.99
CA ASN A 221 47.31 11.90 -38.05
C ASN A 221 48.60 11.05 -38.16
#